data_f6107b56e0d4890b8583266431b8692c
#
_entry.id   f6107b56e0d4890b8583266431b8692c
#
_cell.length_a   1.000
_cell.length_b   1.000
_cell.length_c   1.000
_cell.angle_alpha   90.00
_cell.angle_beta   90.00
_cell.angle_gamma   90.00
#
_symmetry.space_group_name_H-M   'P 1'
#
loop_
_entity.id
_entity.type
_entity.pdbx_description
1 polymer ?
#
loop_
_entity_poly.entity_id
_entity_poly.type
_entity_poly.pdbx_seq_one_letter_code
_entity_poly.pdbx_strand_id
1 'polypeptide(L)'
;GVNIVPRTAPYPEFKKVYPIELLAKGEAEIPDDGIDPNNVRFENTDMPDFSYSKEEIGKLYRIIEYNTKLTSREDVNKKIGKDYTFALTENQWQMFRLPAEDSGFITCNIECSEDSLVYIAYDEILVNNDANSMRRYGSTCNTLPLYMKKGTHAVMETEPKTMQYIKVLCRYGSVKISNLCLT
;
A
#
# COMPACT_ATOMS: atom_id res chain seq x y z
N GLY A 1 -24.05 21.04 34.18
CA GLY A 1 -24.62 20.09 33.21
C GLY A 1 -23.92 20.25 31.86
N VAL A 2 -23.70 19.17 31.13
CA VAL A 2 -23.16 19.21 29.76
C VAL A 2 -24.35 19.48 28.84
N ASN A 3 -24.30 20.59 28.09
CA ASN A 3 -25.30 20.85 27.05
C ASN A 3 -24.93 20.05 25.80
N ILE A 4 -25.71 19.00 25.54
CA ILE A 4 -25.62 18.25 24.29
C ILE A 4 -26.43 19.00 23.25
N VAL A 5 -25.75 19.54 22.24
CA VAL A 5 -26.41 20.18 21.10
C VAL A 5 -26.42 19.23 19.89
N PRO A 6 -27.48 19.24 19.06
CA PRO A 6 -27.49 18.49 17.83
C PRO A 6 -26.31 18.89 16.92
N ARG A 7 -25.71 17.91 16.24
CA ARG A 7 -24.71 18.19 15.21
C ARG A 7 -25.37 18.92 14.04
N THR A 8 -24.82 20.08 13.68
CA THR A 8 -25.29 20.87 12.55
C THR A 8 -24.53 20.59 11.25
N ALA A 9 -23.30 20.06 11.35
CA ALA A 9 -22.55 19.67 10.17
C ALA A 9 -23.09 18.35 9.59
N PRO A 10 -23.22 18.23 8.25
CA PRO A 10 -23.63 16.98 7.63
C PRO A 10 -22.59 15.86 7.92
N TYR A 11 -23.05 14.63 7.89
CA TYR A 11 -22.14 13.48 7.93
C TYR A 11 -21.35 13.42 6.61
N PRO A 12 -20.06 13.03 6.65
CA PRO A 12 -19.31 12.79 5.44
C PRO A 12 -19.99 11.72 4.58
N GLU A 13 -20.05 11.95 3.28
CA GLU A 13 -20.49 10.94 2.33
C GLU A 13 -19.31 10.05 1.96
N PHE A 14 -19.48 8.73 2.06
CA PHE A 14 -18.51 7.78 1.53
C PHE A 14 -18.68 7.70 0.01
N LYS A 15 -17.69 8.19 -0.72
CA LYS A 15 -17.67 8.16 -2.19
C LYS A 15 -16.53 7.26 -2.64
N LYS A 16 -16.80 6.43 -3.66
CA LYS A 16 -15.73 5.63 -4.27
C LYS A 16 -14.90 6.48 -5.21
N VAL A 17 -13.60 6.58 -4.93
CA VAL A 17 -12.62 7.27 -5.78
C VAL A 17 -11.76 6.22 -6.46
N TYR A 18 -11.89 6.09 -7.76
CA TYR A 18 -11.17 5.10 -8.56
C TYR A 18 -9.90 5.69 -9.14
N PRO A 19 -8.84 4.88 -9.32
CA PRO A 19 -7.70 5.27 -10.12
C PRO A 19 -8.11 5.66 -11.53
N ILE A 20 -7.51 6.70 -12.06
CA ILE A 20 -7.78 7.22 -13.40
C ILE A 20 -6.68 6.90 -14.41
N GLU A 21 -5.55 6.43 -13.92
CA GLU A 21 -4.38 6.19 -14.75
C GLU A 21 -3.54 5.02 -14.21
N LEU A 22 -3.14 4.13 -15.11
CA LEU A 22 -2.05 3.20 -14.92
C LEU A 22 -0.75 3.91 -15.32
N LEU A 23 0.07 4.24 -14.34
CA LEU A 23 1.33 4.98 -14.56
C LEU A 23 2.43 4.07 -15.09
N ALA A 24 2.63 2.96 -14.41
CA ALA A 24 3.72 2.05 -14.70
C ALA A 24 3.40 0.63 -14.23
N LYS A 25 4.14 -0.33 -14.75
CA LYS A 25 4.14 -1.74 -14.35
C LYS A 25 5.55 -2.31 -14.45
N GLY A 26 5.79 -3.48 -13.88
CA GLY A 26 7.07 -4.16 -13.96
C GLY A 26 7.20 -5.31 -13.00
N GLU A 27 8.44 -5.60 -12.66
CA GLU A 27 8.82 -6.64 -11.72
C GLU A 27 9.64 -6.04 -10.56
N ALA A 28 9.64 -6.74 -9.44
CA ALA A 28 10.39 -6.38 -8.26
C ALA A 28 10.97 -7.63 -7.60
N GLU A 29 12.06 -7.46 -6.89
CA GLU A 29 12.64 -8.50 -6.05
C GLU A 29 12.63 -8.07 -4.59
N ILE A 30 12.73 -9.03 -3.68
CA ILE A 30 13.16 -8.74 -2.31
C ILE A 30 14.68 -8.91 -2.29
N PRO A 31 15.40 -7.86 -1.86
CA PRO A 31 16.83 -7.97 -1.69
C PRO A 31 17.17 -9.08 -0.68
N ASP A 32 18.08 -10.00 -1.04
CA ASP A 32 18.55 -11.08 -0.15
C ASP A 32 19.42 -10.58 1.01
N ASP A 33 19.98 -9.39 0.86
CA ASP A 33 20.92 -8.78 1.80
C ASP A 33 20.23 -8.18 3.04
N GLY A 34 18.97 -8.42 3.18
CA GLY A 34 18.19 -7.90 4.30
C GLY A 34 18.23 -6.37 4.34
N ILE A 35 17.49 -5.79 5.23
CA ILE A 35 17.64 -4.36 5.48
C ILE A 35 18.91 -4.19 6.30
N ASP A 36 19.80 -3.34 5.83
CA ASP A 36 20.77 -2.72 6.72
C ASP A 36 19.99 -2.04 7.85
N PRO A 37 20.07 -2.55 9.09
CA PRO A 37 19.38 -1.92 10.22
C PRO A 37 19.76 -0.45 10.41
N ASN A 38 20.91 -0.03 9.82
CA ASN A 38 21.35 1.34 9.83
C ASN A 38 20.67 2.21 8.74
N ASN A 39 20.09 1.61 7.72
CA ASN A 39 19.28 2.29 6.70
C ASN A 39 17.79 2.37 7.03
N VAL A 40 17.35 1.61 8.01
CA VAL A 40 16.08 1.84 8.64
C VAL A 40 16.26 3.07 9.52
N ARG A 41 16.10 4.24 8.94
CA ARG A 41 16.16 5.49 9.67
C ARG A 41 15.01 5.56 10.67
N PHE A 42 15.25 5.04 11.86
CA PHE A 42 14.52 5.45 13.06
C PHE A 42 15.05 6.82 13.49
N GLU A 43 15.04 7.78 12.56
CA GLU A 43 15.54 9.13 12.86
C GLU A 43 14.64 9.91 13.81
N ASN A 44 13.57 9.36 14.29
CA ASN A 44 12.79 9.93 15.36
C ASN A 44 12.72 8.97 16.54
N THR A 45 13.84 8.72 17.14
CA THR A 45 13.89 8.33 18.54
C THR A 45 13.64 9.53 19.44
N ASP A 46 12.58 10.29 19.17
CA ASP A 46 12.02 11.23 20.14
C ASP A 46 11.30 10.50 21.28
N MET A 47 11.46 9.18 21.34
CA MET A 47 11.11 8.36 22.49
C MET A 47 12.40 7.84 23.14
N PRO A 48 13.05 8.64 23.99
CA PRO A 48 14.33 8.27 24.62
C PRO A 48 14.25 7.06 25.55
N ASP A 49 13.05 6.59 25.88
CA ASP A 49 12.81 5.51 26.83
C ASP A 49 12.60 4.12 26.20
N PHE A 50 12.61 4.01 24.88
CA PHE A 50 12.54 2.71 24.17
C PHE A 50 13.91 2.30 23.66
N SER A 51 14.77 1.84 24.56
CA SER A 51 16.04 1.20 24.21
C SER A 51 15.83 -0.27 23.81
N TYR A 52 15.27 -0.50 22.63
CA TYR A 52 15.28 -1.84 22.05
C TYR A 52 16.68 -2.15 21.47
N SER A 53 17.17 -3.35 21.71
CA SER A 53 18.34 -3.85 21.01
C SER A 53 18.06 -3.98 19.49
N LYS A 54 19.12 -3.94 18.65
CA LYS A 54 18.97 -4.14 17.19
C LYS A 54 18.25 -5.45 16.85
N GLU A 55 18.43 -6.48 17.68
CA GLU A 55 17.74 -7.77 17.54
C GLU A 55 16.25 -7.70 17.86
N GLU A 56 15.88 -6.94 18.89
CA GLU A 56 14.47 -6.73 19.26
C GLU A 56 13.76 -5.87 18.24
N ILE A 57 14.41 -4.83 17.72
CA ILE A 57 13.90 -4.02 16.62
C ILE A 57 13.67 -4.88 15.38
N GLY A 58 14.57 -5.78 15.03
CA GLY A 58 14.42 -6.72 13.92
C GLY A 58 13.24 -7.69 14.09
N LYS A 59 12.89 -8.04 15.32
CA LYS A 59 11.74 -8.91 15.61
C LYS A 59 10.42 -8.16 15.69
N LEU A 60 10.42 -6.92 16.18
CA LEU A 60 9.22 -6.09 16.31
C LEU A 60 8.80 -5.46 14.98
N TYR A 61 9.74 -5.20 14.08
CA TYR A 61 9.48 -4.52 12.81
C TYR A 61 9.95 -5.38 11.64
N ARG A 62 9.20 -6.42 11.31
CA ARG A 62 9.34 -7.17 10.04
C ARG A 62 8.99 -6.33 8.80
N ILE A 63 9.21 -5.05 8.86
CA ILE A 63 9.10 -4.12 7.73
C ILE A 63 10.08 -4.48 6.62
N ILE A 64 11.11 -5.23 6.97
CA ILE A 64 12.07 -5.88 6.09
C ILE A 64 11.37 -6.66 4.97
N GLU A 65 10.29 -7.35 5.30
CA GLU A 65 9.52 -8.14 4.35
C GLU A 65 8.84 -7.28 3.27
N TYR A 66 8.69 -5.97 3.51
CA TYR A 66 8.07 -5.04 2.56
C TYR A 66 9.09 -4.27 1.72
N ASN A 67 10.39 -4.46 1.97
CA ASN A 67 11.41 -3.88 1.13
C ASN A 67 11.38 -4.58 -0.23
N THR A 68 11.13 -3.81 -1.26
CA THR A 68 11.10 -4.29 -2.64
C THR A 68 11.99 -3.41 -3.48
N LYS A 69 12.82 -4.04 -4.29
CA LYS A 69 13.65 -3.37 -5.30
C LYS A 69 13.04 -3.62 -6.66
N LEU A 70 12.71 -2.56 -7.37
CA LEU A 70 12.22 -2.69 -8.74
C LEU A 70 13.32 -3.22 -9.63
N THR A 71 13.08 -4.35 -10.29
CA THR A 71 14.01 -4.97 -11.26
C THR A 71 13.69 -4.58 -12.68
N SER A 72 12.42 -4.26 -12.95
CA SER A 72 12.01 -3.68 -14.21
C SER A 72 10.92 -2.64 -14.01
N ARG A 73 10.84 -1.69 -14.96
CA ARG A 73 9.80 -0.68 -15.02
C ARG A 73 9.48 -0.35 -16.47
N GLU A 74 8.19 -0.39 -16.82
CA GLU A 74 7.62 0.12 -18.05
C GLU A 74 6.68 1.26 -17.71
N ASP A 75 6.96 2.46 -18.18
CA ASP A 75 6.05 3.60 -18.03
C ASP A 75 4.93 3.46 -19.06
N VAL A 76 3.70 3.31 -18.57
CA VAL A 76 2.51 3.02 -19.39
C VAL A 76 1.71 4.31 -19.66
N ASN A 77 1.48 5.11 -18.64
CA ASN A 77 0.72 6.37 -18.68
C ASN A 77 -0.63 6.24 -19.41
N LYS A 78 -1.37 5.18 -19.11
CA LYS A 78 -2.63 4.85 -19.76
C LYS A 78 -3.82 5.26 -18.89
N LYS A 79 -4.74 6.05 -19.47
CA LYS A 79 -6.03 6.32 -18.82
C LYS A 79 -6.83 5.03 -18.64
N ILE A 80 -7.39 4.86 -17.45
CA ILE A 80 -8.22 3.71 -17.06
C ILE A 80 -9.54 4.21 -16.48
N GLY A 81 -10.54 3.34 -16.44
CA GLY A 81 -11.85 3.60 -15.84
C GLY A 81 -12.09 2.74 -14.60
N LYS A 82 -13.23 2.98 -13.96
CA LYS A 82 -13.65 2.26 -12.74
C LYS A 82 -13.70 0.74 -12.88
N ASP A 83 -13.93 0.24 -14.09
CA ASP A 83 -14.04 -1.20 -14.38
C ASP A 83 -12.68 -1.84 -14.73
N TYR A 84 -11.58 -1.10 -14.52
CA TYR A 84 -10.25 -1.62 -14.80
C TYR A 84 -9.94 -2.82 -13.91
N THR A 85 -9.55 -3.90 -14.56
CA THR A 85 -9.18 -5.16 -13.92
C THR A 85 -7.80 -5.57 -14.41
N PHE A 86 -6.98 -6.10 -13.53
CA PHE A 86 -5.62 -6.51 -13.86
C PHE A 86 -5.23 -7.78 -13.12
N ALA A 87 -4.30 -8.52 -13.70
CA ALA A 87 -3.72 -9.71 -13.09
C ALA A 87 -2.24 -9.47 -12.80
N LEU A 88 -1.76 -10.08 -11.72
CA LEU A 88 -0.37 -10.10 -11.32
C LEU A 88 0.02 -11.54 -10.98
N THR A 89 1.20 -11.95 -11.40
CA THR A 89 1.88 -13.14 -10.91
C THR A 89 3.02 -12.74 -9.99
N GLU A 90 3.72 -13.72 -9.46
CA GLU A 90 4.83 -13.51 -8.52
C GLU A 90 5.79 -12.41 -8.99
N ASN A 91 6.08 -11.50 -8.08
CA ASN A 91 6.97 -10.35 -8.24
C ASN A 91 6.53 -9.28 -9.24
N GLN A 92 5.36 -9.41 -9.87
CA GLN A 92 4.81 -8.39 -10.74
C GLN A 92 4.11 -7.29 -9.95
N TRP A 93 4.19 -6.05 -10.46
CA TRP A 93 3.53 -4.90 -9.87
C TRP A 93 2.90 -3.98 -10.92
N GLN A 94 1.90 -3.22 -10.49
CA GLN A 94 1.31 -2.11 -11.22
C GLN A 94 1.12 -0.91 -10.30
N MET A 95 1.32 0.29 -10.84
CA MET A 95 1.19 1.55 -10.11
C MET A 95 0.17 2.47 -10.75
N PHE A 96 -0.69 3.04 -9.93
CA PHE A 96 -1.86 3.80 -10.32
C PHE A 96 -1.84 5.20 -9.73
N ARG A 97 -2.54 6.13 -10.39
CA ARG A 97 -2.80 7.48 -9.89
C ARG A 97 -4.29 7.71 -9.69
N LEU A 98 -4.65 8.29 -8.55
CA LEU A 98 -5.98 8.82 -8.26
C LEU A 98 -6.17 10.20 -8.92
N PRO A 99 -7.42 10.68 -9.08
CA PRO A 99 -7.71 12.00 -9.66
C PRO A 99 -7.02 13.15 -8.91
N ALA A 100 -6.98 13.04 -7.58
CA ALA A 100 -6.33 13.95 -6.66
C ALA A 100 -5.86 13.16 -5.44
N GLU A 101 -5.07 13.79 -4.58
CA GLU A 101 -4.84 13.31 -3.23
C GLU A 101 -6.16 13.25 -2.48
N ASP A 102 -6.45 12.13 -1.84
CA ASP A 102 -7.66 11.90 -1.09
C ASP A 102 -7.41 10.95 0.09
N SER A 103 -8.34 10.96 1.05
CA SER A 103 -8.29 10.11 2.23
C SER A 103 -9.48 9.17 2.24
N GLY A 104 -9.22 7.88 2.46
CA GLY A 104 -10.27 6.88 2.51
C GLY A 104 -9.74 5.48 2.82
N PHE A 105 -10.62 4.52 2.79
CA PHE A 105 -10.31 3.11 3.01
C PHE A 105 -9.96 2.45 1.67
N ILE A 106 -8.80 1.81 1.58
CA ILE A 106 -8.44 1.02 0.39
C ILE A 106 -9.40 -0.14 0.29
N THR A 107 -10.07 -0.25 -0.86
CA THR A 107 -11.07 -1.28 -1.13
C THR A 107 -10.77 -1.94 -2.47
N CYS A 108 -10.85 -3.26 -2.55
CA CYS A 108 -10.74 -4.01 -3.81
C CYS A 108 -11.34 -5.41 -3.69
N ASN A 109 -11.54 -6.06 -4.84
CA ASN A 109 -11.80 -7.49 -4.92
C ASN A 109 -10.56 -8.19 -5.47
N ILE A 110 -10.16 -9.29 -4.83
CA ILE A 110 -9.00 -10.08 -5.22
C ILE A 110 -9.43 -11.53 -5.42
N GLU A 111 -9.18 -12.07 -6.60
CA GLU A 111 -9.33 -13.48 -6.93
C GLU A 111 -7.94 -14.11 -6.95
N CYS A 112 -7.69 -15.07 -6.07
CA CYS A 112 -6.43 -15.79 -5.92
C CYS A 112 -6.56 -17.20 -6.51
N SER A 113 -5.74 -17.54 -7.50
CA SER A 113 -5.69 -18.91 -8.05
C SER A 113 -5.02 -19.91 -7.12
N GLU A 114 -4.24 -19.42 -6.20
CA GLU A 114 -3.49 -20.13 -5.16
C GLU A 114 -3.29 -19.23 -3.94
N ASP A 115 -2.71 -19.76 -2.86
CA ASP A 115 -2.34 -18.94 -1.70
C ASP A 115 -1.36 -17.85 -2.15
N SER A 116 -1.65 -16.60 -1.81
CA SER A 116 -0.95 -15.45 -2.38
C SER A 116 -0.66 -14.39 -1.32
N LEU A 117 0.39 -13.61 -1.54
CA LEU A 117 0.71 -12.42 -0.75
C LEU A 117 0.74 -11.21 -1.68
N VAL A 118 -0.09 -10.25 -1.37
CA VAL A 118 -0.19 -8.99 -2.11
C VAL A 118 0.21 -7.83 -1.20
N TYR A 119 1.07 -6.95 -1.70
CA TYR A 119 1.37 -5.68 -1.05
C TYR A 119 0.66 -4.55 -1.78
N ILE A 120 -0.05 -3.73 -1.04
CA ILE A 120 -0.59 -2.46 -1.54
C ILE A 120 0.20 -1.34 -0.87
N ALA A 121 1.15 -0.76 -1.59
CA ALA A 121 1.87 0.42 -1.17
C ALA A 121 1.13 1.67 -1.66
N TYR A 122 1.12 2.71 -0.84
CA TYR A 122 0.41 3.95 -1.16
C TYR A 122 1.23 5.16 -0.68
N ASP A 123 1.08 6.27 -1.38
CA ASP A 123 1.77 7.51 -1.02
C ASP A 123 1.06 8.74 -1.60
N GLU A 124 1.29 9.87 -0.99
CA GLU A 124 0.85 11.19 -1.47
C GLU A 124 1.73 11.68 -2.62
N ILE A 125 3.00 11.31 -2.61
CA ILE A 125 3.99 11.70 -3.63
C ILE A 125 4.82 10.50 -4.08
N LEU A 126 5.39 10.60 -5.28
CA LEU A 126 6.37 9.61 -5.76
C LEU A 126 7.79 10.04 -5.39
N VAL A 127 8.58 9.10 -4.88
CA VAL A 127 10.02 9.27 -4.67
C VAL A 127 10.77 8.41 -5.68
N ASN A 128 11.62 9.02 -6.50
CA ASN A 128 12.26 8.37 -7.64
C ASN A 128 11.25 7.70 -8.58
N ASN A 129 10.12 8.38 -8.82
CA ASN A 129 8.99 7.89 -9.60
C ASN A 129 8.33 6.62 -9.07
N ASP A 130 8.48 6.29 -7.79
CA ASP A 130 7.90 5.10 -7.16
C ASP A 130 7.10 5.45 -5.90
N ALA A 131 5.97 4.75 -5.70
CA ALA A 131 5.30 4.65 -4.41
C ALA A 131 6.04 3.60 -3.58
N ASN A 132 7.02 4.04 -2.83
CA ASN A 132 7.95 3.16 -2.14
C ASN A 132 7.34 2.63 -0.84
N SER A 133 7.22 1.30 -0.73
CA SER A 133 6.74 0.62 0.47
C SER A 133 7.55 0.94 1.73
N MET A 134 8.82 1.32 1.56
CA MET A 134 9.74 1.65 2.66
C MET A 134 9.77 3.13 3.00
N ARG A 135 9.05 3.96 2.24
CA ARG A 135 8.96 5.36 2.62
C ARG A 135 8.17 5.48 3.91
N ARG A 136 8.81 6.05 4.90
CA ARG A 136 8.21 6.34 6.19
C ARG A 136 8.12 7.84 6.39
N TYR A 137 6.96 8.26 6.82
CA TYR A 137 6.79 9.55 7.45
C TYR A 137 6.55 9.28 8.94
N GLY A 138 7.50 9.60 9.77
CA GLY A 138 7.45 9.22 11.18
C GLY A 138 7.59 7.69 11.37
N SER A 139 6.68 7.09 12.12
CA SER A 139 6.68 5.66 12.45
C SER A 139 5.77 4.81 11.55
N THR A 140 5.20 5.37 10.48
CA THR A 140 4.24 4.66 9.63
C THR A 140 4.91 3.98 8.45
N CYS A 141 4.44 2.78 8.11
CA CYS A 141 4.79 2.07 6.88
C CYS A 141 3.59 2.15 5.93
N ASN A 142 3.80 2.76 4.76
CA ASN A 142 2.74 2.96 3.77
C ASN A 142 2.52 1.71 2.91
N THR A 143 2.38 0.57 3.56
CA THR A 143 2.15 -0.71 2.88
C THR A 143 1.17 -1.56 3.66
N LEU A 144 0.17 -2.06 2.95
CA LEU A 144 -0.82 -3.02 3.44
C LEU A 144 -0.45 -4.42 2.92
N PRO A 145 0.00 -5.35 3.77
CA PRO A 145 0.22 -6.74 3.39
C PRO A 145 -1.09 -7.53 3.48
N LEU A 146 -1.43 -8.24 2.42
CA LEU A 146 -2.61 -9.08 2.32
C LEU A 146 -2.21 -10.54 2.11
N TYR A 147 -2.29 -11.34 3.17
CA TYR A 147 -2.08 -12.79 3.12
C TYR A 147 -3.42 -13.45 2.75
N MET A 148 -3.52 -13.92 1.51
CA MET A 148 -4.75 -14.39 0.92
C MET A 148 -4.69 -15.89 0.68
N LYS A 149 -5.75 -16.60 1.05
CA LYS A 149 -5.93 -17.99 0.64
C LYS A 149 -6.48 -18.04 -0.79
N LYS A 150 -6.30 -19.17 -1.47
CA LYS A 150 -6.97 -19.44 -2.74
C LYS A 150 -8.46 -19.14 -2.64
N GLY A 151 -9.03 -18.39 -3.58
CA GLY A 151 -10.44 -18.02 -3.63
C GLY A 151 -10.66 -16.55 -3.96
N THR A 152 -11.88 -16.09 -3.75
CA THR A 152 -12.29 -14.70 -4.01
C THR A 152 -12.52 -13.97 -2.70
N HIS A 153 -11.94 -12.78 -2.59
CA HIS A 153 -11.95 -11.98 -1.38
C HIS A 153 -12.39 -10.55 -1.68
N ALA A 154 -13.29 -10.03 -0.85
CA ALA A 154 -13.56 -8.60 -0.77
C ALA A 154 -12.68 -8.01 0.33
N VAL A 155 -11.83 -7.07 -0.05
CA VAL A 155 -10.88 -6.41 0.85
C VAL A 155 -11.36 -5.00 1.12
N MET A 156 -11.34 -4.60 2.38
CA MET A 156 -11.48 -3.21 2.81
C MET A 156 -10.56 -3.00 3.99
N GLU A 157 -9.65 -2.03 3.85
CA GLU A 157 -8.80 -1.58 4.96
C GLU A 157 -9.68 -0.99 6.07
N THR A 158 -9.27 -1.17 7.32
CA THR A 158 -10.03 -0.69 8.49
C THR A 158 -9.61 0.69 8.97
N GLU A 159 -8.49 1.19 8.47
CA GLU A 159 -7.98 2.53 8.78
C GLU A 159 -7.95 3.39 7.52
N PRO A 160 -8.40 4.66 7.58
CA PRO A 160 -8.29 5.55 6.44
C PRO A 160 -6.82 5.87 6.16
N LYS A 161 -6.48 5.92 4.89
CA LYS A 161 -5.14 6.26 4.39
C LYS A 161 -5.24 7.45 3.46
N THR A 162 -4.26 8.35 3.50
CA THR A 162 -4.16 9.48 2.57
C THR A 162 -3.19 9.14 1.46
N MET A 163 -3.59 9.34 0.21
CA MET A 163 -2.77 8.98 -0.94
C MET A 163 -3.22 9.64 -2.24
N GLN A 164 -2.29 9.75 -3.16
CA GLN A 164 -2.55 10.02 -4.58
C GLN A 164 -2.11 8.85 -5.46
N TYR A 165 -1.19 8.03 -4.98
CA TYR A 165 -0.60 6.92 -5.72
C TYR A 165 -0.77 5.62 -4.98
N ILE A 166 -1.08 4.56 -5.74
CA ILE A 166 -1.24 3.19 -5.24
C ILE A 166 -0.37 2.27 -6.09
N LYS A 167 0.49 1.49 -5.47
CA LYS A 167 1.23 0.41 -6.13
C LYS A 167 0.80 -0.92 -5.56
N VAL A 168 0.38 -1.84 -6.42
CA VAL A 168 0.00 -3.20 -6.06
C VAL A 168 1.08 -4.15 -6.58
N LEU A 169 1.64 -4.95 -5.69
CA LEU A 169 2.66 -5.96 -5.97
C LEU A 169 2.18 -7.33 -5.53
N CYS A 170 2.22 -8.31 -6.40
CA CYS A 170 2.05 -9.72 -6.03
C CYS A 170 3.40 -10.29 -5.60
N ARG A 171 3.56 -10.53 -4.30
CA ARG A 171 4.83 -10.99 -3.74
C ARG A 171 5.09 -12.46 -4.04
N TYR A 172 4.06 -13.28 -3.94
CA TYR A 172 4.01 -14.66 -4.43
C TYR A 172 2.58 -15.04 -4.76
N GLY A 173 2.42 -16.07 -5.57
CA GLY A 173 1.14 -16.55 -6.06
C GLY A 173 0.68 -15.87 -7.35
N SER A 174 -0.62 -15.92 -7.60
CA SER A 174 -1.23 -15.34 -8.79
C SER A 174 -2.60 -14.78 -8.45
N VAL A 175 -2.83 -13.52 -8.78
CA VAL A 175 -4.03 -12.77 -8.39
C VAL A 175 -4.62 -12.00 -9.55
N LYS A 176 -5.95 -11.84 -9.52
CA LYS A 176 -6.69 -10.91 -10.37
C LYS A 176 -7.39 -9.90 -9.48
N ILE A 177 -7.20 -8.64 -9.77
CA ILE A 177 -7.70 -7.53 -8.93
C ILE A 177 -8.69 -6.71 -9.72
N SER A 178 -9.80 -6.37 -9.08
CA SER A 178 -10.86 -5.52 -9.62
C SER A 178 -11.39 -4.57 -8.55
N ASN A 179 -12.14 -3.53 -8.98
CA ASN A 179 -12.76 -2.55 -8.08
C ASN A 179 -11.78 -1.88 -7.09
N LEU A 180 -10.51 -1.72 -7.47
CA LEU A 180 -9.54 -0.99 -6.65
C LEU A 180 -9.98 0.47 -6.55
N CYS A 181 -10.23 0.94 -5.32
CA CYS A 181 -10.66 2.32 -5.07
C CYS A 181 -10.39 2.73 -3.61
N LEU A 182 -10.50 4.03 -3.34
CA LEU A 182 -10.78 4.56 -2.00
C LEU A 182 -12.29 4.65 -1.79
N THR A 183 -12.73 4.35 -0.59
CA THR A 183 -14.15 4.45 -0.17
C THR A 183 -14.25 5.35 1.05
#